data_a1b2641ec0bf17b6b2b9fa4950c68119
#
_entry.id   a1b2641ec0bf17b6b2b9fa4950c68119
#
_cell.length_a   1.000
_cell.length_b   1.000
_cell.length_c   1.000
_cell.angle_alpha   90.00
_cell.angle_beta   90.00
_cell.angle_gamma   90.00
#
_symmetry.space_group_name_H-M   'P 1'
#
loop_
_entity.id
_entity.type
_entity.pdbx_description
1 polymer ?
#
loop_
_entity_poly.entity_id
_entity_poly.type
_entity_poly.pdbx_seq_one_letter_code
_entity_poly.pdbx_strand_id
1 'polypeptide(L)'
;MTRFRPCIDLHEGHVKQIVGGTLSDLGSGLITNFESDKPAEFYASLYRRDRLTGGHVICLGPGNDDAARRALAAYPGGLQIGGGINAGNAPDWLEAGASHVIVTSWLFSADGQFLPERLAALVEAVGRERLVIDLSCRRTPDGGWTVCMNRWQTFTNLPLTPATLSRLAGSCAEFLVHAADVEGKCRGMDETLLPFLADHSPIPVTYAGGARSLADLQLADNLTGGRVDVTVGSALDIFGGMGVPYADLVIWNHRDPSLSSV
;
A
#
# COMPACT_ATOMS: atom_id res chain seq x y z
N MET A 1 -17.54 -4.65 -5.51
CA MET A 1 -16.74 -4.10 -6.61
C MET A 1 -15.39 -3.66 -6.06
N THR A 2 -14.31 -4.11 -6.69
CA THR A 2 -12.93 -3.68 -6.42
C THR A 2 -12.80 -2.16 -6.56
N ARG A 3 -12.22 -1.49 -5.57
CA ARG A 3 -11.98 -0.05 -5.60
C ARG A 3 -10.53 0.25 -5.97
N PHE A 4 -10.35 1.33 -6.69
CA PHE A 4 -9.04 1.95 -6.83
C PHE A 4 -8.66 2.65 -5.52
N ARG A 5 -7.49 2.36 -4.98
CA ARG A 5 -6.88 3.02 -3.82
C ARG A 5 -5.69 3.85 -4.30
N PRO A 6 -5.70 5.18 -4.11
CA PRO A 6 -4.60 6.02 -4.58
C PRO A 6 -3.35 5.88 -3.70
N CYS A 7 -2.18 6.21 -4.26
CA CYS A 7 -0.91 6.22 -3.52
C CYS A 7 -0.18 7.56 -3.67
N ILE A 8 0.67 7.86 -2.70
CA ILE A 8 1.66 8.94 -2.72
C ILE A 8 2.95 8.34 -2.15
N ASP A 9 3.91 8.05 -3.02
CA ASP A 9 5.22 7.55 -2.60
C ASP A 9 6.19 8.72 -2.47
N LEU A 10 6.83 8.83 -1.31
CA LEU A 10 7.75 9.91 -0.96
C LEU A 10 9.17 9.40 -0.88
N HIS A 11 10.07 10.06 -1.57
CA HIS A 11 11.50 9.83 -1.49
C HIS A 11 12.24 11.17 -1.53
N GLU A 12 13.08 11.43 -0.53
CA GLU A 12 13.83 12.70 -0.38
C GLU A 12 12.90 13.94 -0.40
N GLY A 13 11.72 13.83 0.19
CA GLY A 13 10.73 14.91 0.28
C GLY A 13 9.88 15.14 -0.98
N HIS A 14 10.12 14.41 -2.05
CA HIS A 14 9.42 14.52 -3.33
C HIS A 14 8.48 13.33 -3.57
N VAL A 15 7.40 13.56 -4.31
CA VAL A 15 6.53 12.48 -4.80
C VAL A 15 7.23 11.81 -5.97
N LYS A 16 7.51 10.52 -5.85
CA LYS A 16 8.19 9.73 -6.87
C LYS A 16 7.46 8.41 -7.12
N GLN A 17 7.57 7.90 -8.34
CA GLN A 17 7.22 6.53 -8.67
C GLN A 17 8.49 5.78 -9.05
N ILE A 18 8.76 4.69 -8.36
CA ILE A 18 10.00 3.93 -8.51
C ILE A 18 9.72 2.48 -8.92
N VAL A 19 10.71 1.85 -9.53
CA VAL A 19 10.71 0.39 -9.70
C VAL A 19 11.19 -0.23 -8.39
N GLY A 20 10.29 -0.83 -7.64
CA GLY A 20 10.51 -1.25 -6.26
C GLY A 20 11.73 -2.15 -6.06
N GLY A 21 11.99 -3.08 -6.98
CA GLY A 21 13.16 -3.96 -6.91
C GLY A 21 14.52 -3.26 -7.07
N THR A 22 14.55 -1.95 -7.38
CA THR A 22 15.79 -1.17 -7.56
C THR A 22 16.11 -0.27 -6.37
N LEU A 23 15.24 -0.19 -5.37
CA LEU A 23 15.46 0.61 -4.17
C LEU A 23 16.53 -0.06 -3.29
N SER A 24 17.72 0.53 -3.21
CA SER A 24 18.84 0.04 -2.39
C SER A 24 19.32 1.09 -1.38
N ASP A 25 19.94 0.63 -0.28
CA ASP A 25 20.51 1.53 0.74
C ASP A 25 21.71 2.33 0.25
N LEU A 26 22.36 1.90 -0.84
CA LEU A 26 23.53 2.55 -1.40
C LEU A 26 23.20 3.70 -2.35
N GLY A 27 21.91 3.99 -2.60
CA GLY A 27 21.48 5.08 -3.48
C GLY A 27 21.88 4.93 -4.96
N SER A 28 22.69 3.94 -5.29
CA SER A 28 23.13 3.66 -6.65
C SER A 28 22.23 2.65 -7.32
N GLY A 29 21.61 3.02 -8.46
CA GLY A 29 20.79 2.11 -9.26
C GLY A 29 19.29 2.23 -9.06
N LEU A 30 18.80 3.22 -8.29
CA LEU A 30 17.36 3.51 -8.20
C LEU A 30 16.83 3.90 -9.57
N ILE A 31 15.86 3.13 -10.07
CA ILE A 31 15.12 3.47 -11.29
C ILE A 31 13.88 4.23 -10.87
N THR A 32 13.85 5.52 -11.20
CA THR A 32 12.71 6.41 -10.99
C THR A 32 11.91 6.48 -12.28
N ASN A 33 10.64 6.03 -12.22
CA ASN A 33 9.72 6.16 -13.34
C ASN A 33 9.20 7.59 -13.49
N PHE A 34 9.04 8.28 -12.37
CA PHE A 34 8.49 9.63 -12.31
C PHE A 34 8.98 10.35 -11.06
N GLU A 35 9.29 11.63 -11.19
CA GLU A 35 9.48 12.57 -10.09
C GLU A 35 8.60 13.80 -10.34
N SER A 36 7.78 14.14 -9.35
CA SER A 36 6.79 15.19 -9.46
C SER A 36 7.37 16.58 -9.19
N ASP A 37 6.94 17.56 -9.99
CA ASP A 37 7.08 18.99 -9.72
C ASP A 37 6.01 19.52 -8.73
N LYS A 38 5.01 18.70 -8.41
CA LYS A 38 3.95 19.05 -7.47
C LYS A 38 4.25 18.46 -6.09
N PRO A 39 3.94 19.19 -5.01
CA PRO A 39 4.12 18.70 -3.66
C PRO A 39 3.07 17.63 -3.29
N ALA A 40 3.32 16.87 -2.22
CA ALA A 40 2.47 15.77 -1.78
C ALA A 40 1.03 16.20 -1.46
N GLU A 41 0.86 17.39 -0.87
CA GLU A 41 -0.45 17.97 -0.56
C GLU A 41 -1.30 18.27 -1.79
N PHE A 42 -0.70 18.46 -2.96
CA PHE A 42 -1.42 18.58 -4.23
C PHE A 42 -2.20 17.28 -4.53
N TYR A 43 -1.52 16.13 -4.46
CA TYR A 43 -2.16 14.84 -4.71
C TYR A 43 -3.19 14.49 -3.64
N ALA A 44 -2.88 14.74 -2.36
CA ALA A 44 -3.82 14.53 -1.27
C ALA A 44 -5.11 15.37 -1.44
N SER A 45 -4.97 16.63 -1.86
CA SER A 45 -6.11 17.52 -2.16
C SER A 45 -6.93 17.02 -3.36
N LEU A 46 -6.26 16.49 -4.38
CA LEU A 46 -6.91 15.87 -5.53
C LEU A 46 -7.74 14.65 -5.09
N TYR A 47 -7.18 13.76 -4.27
CA TYR A 47 -7.87 12.58 -3.76
C TYR A 47 -9.04 12.93 -2.83
N ARG A 48 -8.89 14.00 -2.01
CA ARG A 48 -9.97 14.53 -1.19
C ARG A 48 -11.12 15.08 -2.03
N ARG A 49 -10.83 15.89 -3.05
CA ARG A 49 -11.83 16.42 -3.98
C ARG A 49 -12.64 15.30 -4.61
N ASP A 50 -11.97 14.22 -5.00
CA ASP A 50 -12.57 13.08 -5.68
C ASP A 50 -13.03 11.98 -4.70
N ARG A 51 -13.03 12.26 -3.39
CA ARG A 51 -13.51 11.35 -2.31
C ARG A 51 -12.87 9.97 -2.32
N LEU A 52 -11.62 9.88 -2.69
CA LEU A 52 -10.86 8.62 -2.71
C LEU A 52 -10.23 8.38 -1.33
N THR A 53 -10.90 7.59 -0.49
CA THR A 53 -10.42 7.23 0.86
C THR A 53 -9.61 5.94 0.87
N GLY A 54 -8.81 5.73 1.93
CA GLY A 54 -8.04 4.50 2.15
C GLY A 54 -6.84 4.36 1.23
N GLY A 55 -6.48 5.40 0.47
CA GLY A 55 -5.18 5.45 -0.19
C GLY A 55 -4.05 5.60 0.82
N HIS A 56 -2.81 5.44 0.38
CA HIS A 56 -1.66 5.46 1.26
C HIS A 56 -0.61 6.51 0.87
N VAL A 57 0.09 7.01 1.88
CA VAL A 57 1.34 7.76 1.76
C VAL A 57 2.45 6.85 2.27
N ILE A 58 3.48 6.58 1.46
CA ILE A 58 4.62 5.75 1.86
C ILE A 58 5.90 6.56 1.85
N CYS A 59 6.55 6.65 3.02
CA CYS A 59 7.85 7.28 3.18
C CYS A 59 8.96 6.28 2.84
N LEU A 60 9.59 6.44 1.69
CA LEU A 60 10.68 5.58 1.21
C LEU A 60 12.03 6.12 1.68
N GLY A 61 12.39 5.84 2.91
CA GLY A 61 13.61 6.33 3.55
C GLY A 61 13.43 7.63 4.34
N PRO A 62 14.51 8.23 4.84
CA PRO A 62 14.47 9.44 5.66
C PRO A 62 14.14 10.71 4.85
N GLY A 63 13.82 11.81 5.56
CA GLY A 63 13.64 13.15 4.97
C GLY A 63 12.26 13.37 4.33
N ASN A 64 11.26 12.52 4.62
CA ASN A 64 9.93 12.60 4.03
C ASN A 64 8.85 13.16 4.99
N ASP A 65 9.15 13.30 6.27
CA ASP A 65 8.17 13.59 7.33
C ASP A 65 7.36 14.86 7.07
N ASP A 66 8.03 15.94 6.66
CA ASP A 66 7.34 17.20 6.38
C ASP A 66 6.38 17.09 5.19
N ALA A 67 6.79 16.41 4.11
CA ALA A 67 5.92 16.20 2.95
C ALA A 67 4.74 15.29 3.29
N ALA A 68 4.97 14.23 4.07
CA ALA A 68 3.91 13.34 4.55
C ALA A 68 2.92 14.08 5.46
N ARG A 69 3.38 14.89 6.41
CA ARG A 69 2.50 15.70 7.28
C ARG A 69 1.65 16.67 6.47
N ARG A 70 2.21 17.35 5.45
CA ARG A 70 1.42 18.22 4.57
C ARG A 70 0.36 17.46 3.78
N ALA A 71 0.69 16.27 3.27
CA ALA A 71 -0.30 15.42 2.57
C ALA A 71 -1.45 15.01 3.51
N LEU A 72 -1.13 14.54 4.71
CA LEU A 72 -2.14 14.15 5.70
C LEU A 72 -3.01 15.32 6.14
N ALA A 73 -2.42 16.51 6.36
CA ALA A 73 -3.15 17.73 6.70
C ALA A 73 -4.08 18.20 5.56
N ALA A 74 -3.71 17.96 4.29
CA ALA A 74 -4.56 18.28 3.13
C ALA A 74 -5.77 17.35 3.01
N TYR A 75 -5.68 16.11 3.51
CA TYR A 75 -6.76 15.13 3.51
C TYR A 75 -6.88 14.38 4.85
N PRO A 76 -7.28 15.07 5.95
CA PRO A 76 -7.37 14.45 7.28
C PRO A 76 -8.34 13.25 7.29
N GLY A 77 -7.87 12.13 7.82
CA GLY A 77 -8.64 10.88 7.91
C GLY A 77 -8.86 10.16 6.58
N GLY A 78 -8.37 10.69 5.46
CA GLY A 78 -8.55 10.07 4.14
C GLY A 78 -7.45 9.13 3.71
N LEU A 79 -6.24 9.31 4.23
CA LEU A 79 -5.04 8.58 3.80
C LEU A 79 -4.40 7.81 4.96
N GLN A 80 -3.85 6.65 4.64
CA GLN A 80 -3.00 5.85 5.51
C GLN A 80 -1.55 6.32 5.38
N ILE A 81 -0.69 6.06 6.38
CA ILE A 81 0.73 6.42 6.37
C ILE A 81 1.61 5.22 6.67
N GLY A 82 2.65 5.01 5.86
CA GLY A 82 3.65 3.97 6.05
C GLY A 82 5.07 4.47 5.84
N GLY A 83 6.02 3.62 6.18
CA GLY A 83 7.46 3.93 6.11
C GLY A 83 8.03 4.34 7.48
N GLY A 84 8.84 3.45 8.07
CA GLY A 84 9.47 3.69 9.37
C GLY A 84 8.54 3.68 10.57
N ILE A 85 7.31 3.18 10.45
CA ILE A 85 6.31 3.13 11.52
C ILE A 85 6.73 2.14 12.61
N ASN A 86 6.59 2.58 13.87
CA ASN A 86 6.80 1.78 15.07
C ASN A 86 5.88 2.26 16.20
N ALA A 87 5.85 1.56 17.34
CA ALA A 87 4.97 1.90 18.45
C ALA A 87 5.23 3.29 19.05
N GLY A 88 6.46 3.81 18.93
CA GLY A 88 6.84 5.12 19.47
C GLY A 88 6.36 6.30 18.62
N ASN A 89 6.25 6.14 17.30
CA ASN A 89 5.88 7.24 16.39
C ASN A 89 4.47 7.10 15.78
N ALA A 90 3.84 5.95 15.90
CA ALA A 90 2.53 5.70 15.30
C ALA A 90 1.43 6.66 15.80
N PRO A 91 1.33 7.00 17.11
CA PRO A 91 0.35 7.97 17.61
C PRO A 91 0.50 9.35 16.96
N ASP A 92 1.73 9.84 16.80
CA ASP A 92 2.02 11.17 16.22
C ASP A 92 1.54 11.29 14.75
N TRP A 93 1.59 10.18 14.02
CA TRP A 93 1.09 10.14 12.65
C TRP A 93 -0.44 10.17 12.58
N LEU A 94 -1.12 9.51 13.53
CA LEU A 94 -2.58 9.61 13.65
C LEU A 94 -3.02 11.02 14.03
N GLU A 95 -2.29 11.68 14.95
CA GLU A 95 -2.53 13.09 15.29
C GLU A 95 -2.27 14.02 14.11
N ALA A 96 -1.30 13.70 13.25
CA ALA A 96 -1.03 14.45 12.02
C ALA A 96 -2.13 14.31 10.95
N GLY A 97 -3.15 13.47 11.18
CA GLY A 97 -4.31 13.31 10.31
C GLY A 97 -4.34 12.01 9.52
N ALA A 98 -3.46 11.06 9.76
CA ALA A 98 -3.55 9.75 9.12
C ALA A 98 -4.84 9.01 9.56
N SER A 99 -5.49 8.33 8.61
CA SER A 99 -6.60 7.42 8.93
C SER A 99 -6.10 6.18 9.66
N HIS A 100 -4.99 5.62 9.21
CA HIS A 100 -4.33 4.43 9.76
C HIS A 100 -2.82 4.56 9.61
N VAL A 101 -2.09 3.78 10.41
CA VAL A 101 -0.64 3.58 10.24
C VAL A 101 -0.37 2.22 9.62
N ILE A 102 0.58 2.16 8.67
CA ILE A 102 0.97 0.95 7.97
C ILE A 102 2.33 0.51 8.49
N VAL A 103 2.42 -0.71 8.98
CA VAL A 103 3.66 -1.28 9.51
C VAL A 103 4.12 -2.47 8.69
N THR A 104 5.43 -2.57 8.44
CA THR A 104 6.08 -3.70 7.75
C THR A 104 7.33 -4.15 8.50
N SER A 105 8.49 -3.59 8.17
CA SER A 105 9.81 -4.08 8.62
C SER A 105 10.00 -4.04 10.13
N TRP A 106 9.35 -3.13 10.85
CA TRP A 106 9.46 -3.05 12.30
C TRP A 106 8.90 -4.29 13.02
N LEU A 107 7.99 -5.04 12.38
CA LEU A 107 7.46 -6.30 12.93
C LEU A 107 8.47 -7.46 12.90
N PHE A 108 9.67 -7.24 12.36
CA PHE A 108 10.67 -8.27 12.20
C PHE A 108 12.00 -7.87 12.86
N SER A 109 12.78 -8.87 13.24
CA SER A 109 14.19 -8.69 13.60
C SER A 109 15.04 -8.45 12.34
N ALA A 110 16.29 -8.07 12.52
CA ALA A 110 17.20 -7.83 11.39
C ALA A 110 17.42 -9.07 10.50
N ASP A 111 17.28 -10.26 11.06
CA ASP A 111 17.37 -11.55 10.35
C ASP A 111 16.01 -12.09 9.86
N GLY A 112 14.95 -11.25 9.89
CA GLY A 112 13.65 -11.57 9.31
C GLY A 112 12.73 -12.42 10.19
N GLN A 113 13.00 -12.55 11.49
CA GLN A 113 12.10 -13.26 12.39
C GLN A 113 10.93 -12.36 12.80
N PHE A 114 9.70 -12.85 12.66
CA PHE A 114 8.51 -12.13 13.11
C PHE A 114 8.50 -11.99 14.65
N LEU A 115 8.26 -10.78 15.14
CA LEU A 115 8.28 -10.39 16.54
C LEU A 115 6.86 -10.04 17.04
N PRO A 116 6.10 -11.01 17.56
CA PRO A 116 4.71 -10.80 17.99
C PRO A 116 4.56 -9.71 19.05
N GLU A 117 5.57 -9.55 19.93
CA GLU A 117 5.59 -8.51 20.96
C GLU A 117 5.60 -7.10 20.39
N ARG A 118 6.21 -6.88 19.21
CA ARG A 118 6.15 -5.59 18.52
C ARG A 118 4.78 -5.31 17.95
N LEU A 119 4.11 -6.34 17.39
CA LEU A 119 2.73 -6.18 16.95
C LEU A 119 1.81 -5.86 18.13
N ALA A 120 1.97 -6.56 19.26
CA ALA A 120 1.20 -6.27 20.46
C ALA A 120 1.43 -4.83 20.96
N ALA A 121 2.68 -4.33 20.95
CA ALA A 121 3.00 -2.95 21.33
C ALA A 121 2.34 -1.91 20.39
N LEU A 122 2.25 -2.18 19.08
CA LEU A 122 1.52 -1.31 18.15
C LEU A 122 0.01 -1.32 18.43
N VAL A 123 -0.57 -2.49 18.67
CA VAL A 123 -2.00 -2.59 19.00
C VAL A 123 -2.31 -1.85 20.32
N GLU A 124 -1.41 -1.91 21.30
CA GLU A 124 -1.53 -1.14 22.53
C GLU A 124 -1.45 0.38 22.28
N ALA A 125 -0.53 0.81 21.41
CA ALA A 125 -0.28 2.23 21.15
C ALA A 125 -1.41 2.90 20.34
N VAL A 126 -1.99 2.23 19.34
CA VAL A 126 -2.93 2.88 18.38
C VAL A 126 -4.27 2.16 18.23
N GLY A 127 -4.42 0.97 18.80
CA GLY A 127 -5.58 0.10 18.60
C GLY A 127 -5.55 -0.63 17.26
N ARG A 128 -6.15 -1.83 17.21
CA ARG A 128 -6.24 -2.63 15.97
C ARG A 128 -6.96 -1.91 14.84
N GLU A 129 -7.95 -1.07 15.18
CA GLU A 129 -8.82 -0.38 14.22
C GLU A 129 -8.10 0.76 13.46
N ARG A 130 -6.88 1.11 13.87
CA ARG A 130 -6.05 2.14 13.24
C ARG A 130 -4.75 1.57 12.66
N LEU A 131 -4.62 0.24 12.66
CA LEU A 131 -3.42 -0.46 12.19
C LEU A 131 -3.69 -1.18 10.86
N VAL A 132 -2.80 -0.99 9.90
CA VAL A 132 -2.69 -1.77 8.66
C VAL A 132 -1.37 -2.54 8.72
N ILE A 133 -1.41 -3.83 8.42
CA ILE A 133 -0.18 -4.62 8.28
C ILE A 133 0.12 -4.77 6.79
N ASP A 134 1.30 -4.29 6.37
CA ASP A 134 1.81 -4.52 5.03
C ASP A 134 2.48 -5.91 4.98
N LEU A 135 1.89 -6.79 4.19
CA LEU A 135 2.36 -8.14 3.91
C LEU A 135 2.98 -8.22 2.50
N SER A 136 3.77 -7.19 2.14
CA SER A 136 4.55 -7.21 0.90
C SER A 136 5.27 -8.53 0.72
N CYS A 137 5.09 -9.21 -0.40
CA CYS A 137 5.53 -10.58 -0.57
C CYS A 137 6.19 -10.85 -1.92
N ARG A 138 6.97 -11.93 -1.95
CA ARG A 138 7.58 -12.49 -3.16
C ARG A 138 7.25 -13.96 -3.28
N ARG A 139 7.22 -14.44 -4.52
CA ARG A 139 7.02 -15.87 -4.80
C ARG A 139 8.19 -16.70 -4.28
N THR A 140 7.84 -17.85 -3.77
CA THR A 140 8.80 -18.89 -3.37
C THR A 140 8.91 -19.95 -4.47
N PRO A 141 10.01 -20.73 -4.52
CA PRO A 141 10.21 -21.76 -5.54
C PRO A 141 9.14 -22.86 -5.56
N ASP A 142 8.47 -23.09 -4.45
CA ASP A 142 7.36 -24.06 -4.28
C ASP A 142 5.99 -23.49 -4.72
N GLY A 143 5.97 -22.25 -5.26
CA GLY A 143 4.77 -21.62 -5.80
C GLY A 143 3.92 -20.84 -4.81
N GLY A 144 4.32 -20.76 -3.52
CA GLY A 144 3.71 -19.93 -2.50
C GLY A 144 4.24 -18.49 -2.50
N TRP A 145 3.97 -17.77 -1.39
CA TRP A 145 4.51 -16.43 -1.14
C TRP A 145 5.08 -16.37 0.27
N THR A 146 6.12 -15.54 0.42
CA THR A 146 6.69 -15.20 1.73
C THR A 146 6.78 -13.69 1.86
N VAL A 147 6.44 -13.18 3.04
CA VAL A 147 6.57 -11.76 3.35
C VAL A 147 8.03 -11.33 3.30
N CYS A 148 8.27 -10.17 2.72
CA CYS A 148 9.58 -9.57 2.57
C CYS A 148 9.64 -8.24 3.31
N MET A 149 10.81 -7.90 3.83
CA MET A 149 11.11 -6.64 4.47
C MET A 149 12.30 -5.94 3.80
N ASN A 150 12.71 -4.79 4.33
CA ASN A 150 13.86 -4.04 3.82
C ASN A 150 13.75 -3.79 2.31
N ARG A 151 12.66 -3.10 1.89
CA ARG A 151 12.42 -2.81 0.48
C ARG A 151 12.36 -4.10 -0.38
N TRP A 152 11.74 -5.14 0.18
CA TRP A 152 11.52 -6.46 -0.43
C TRP A 152 12.78 -7.28 -0.72
N GLN A 153 13.94 -6.88 -0.17
CA GLN A 153 15.22 -7.56 -0.41
C GLN A 153 15.47 -8.72 0.55
N THR A 154 14.83 -8.70 1.72
CA THR A 154 15.02 -9.71 2.76
C THR A 154 13.76 -10.55 2.93
N PHE A 155 13.87 -11.86 2.69
CA PHE A 155 12.80 -12.80 3.04
C PHE A 155 12.68 -12.92 4.56
N THR A 156 11.46 -12.98 5.05
CA THR A 156 11.18 -13.21 6.47
C THR A 156 10.82 -14.67 6.72
N ASN A 157 10.66 -15.05 7.99
CA ASN A 157 10.13 -16.36 8.39
C ASN A 157 8.59 -16.44 8.34
N LEU A 158 7.93 -15.45 7.72
CA LEU A 158 6.47 -15.36 7.69
C LEU A 158 5.93 -15.73 6.30
N PRO A 159 5.55 -17.00 6.06
CA PRO A 159 4.90 -17.39 4.82
C PRO A 159 3.49 -16.78 4.76
N LEU A 160 3.07 -16.33 3.58
CA LEU A 160 1.73 -15.81 3.33
C LEU A 160 0.79 -17.01 3.12
N THR A 161 0.16 -17.45 4.21
CA THR A 161 -0.75 -18.60 4.23
C THR A 161 -2.12 -18.19 4.80
N PRO A 162 -3.18 -19.00 4.58
CA PRO A 162 -4.48 -18.76 5.22
C PRO A 162 -4.39 -18.64 6.75
N ALA A 163 -3.54 -19.46 7.38
CA ALA A 163 -3.33 -19.42 8.82
C ALA A 163 -2.64 -18.12 9.27
N THR A 164 -1.68 -17.62 8.49
CA THR A 164 -1.01 -16.33 8.74
C THR A 164 -2.01 -15.18 8.64
N LEU A 165 -2.81 -15.12 7.56
CA LEU A 165 -3.84 -14.08 7.38
C LEU A 165 -4.86 -14.11 8.53
N SER A 166 -5.39 -15.28 8.86
CA SER A 166 -6.35 -15.44 9.95
C SER A 166 -5.79 -14.99 11.30
N ARG A 167 -4.54 -15.35 11.61
CA ARG A 167 -3.87 -14.97 12.86
C ARG A 167 -3.66 -13.46 12.97
N LEU A 168 -3.17 -12.82 11.91
CA LEU A 168 -2.83 -11.39 11.92
C LEU A 168 -4.07 -10.49 11.87
N ALA A 169 -5.16 -10.95 11.25
CA ALA A 169 -6.42 -10.20 11.15
C ALA A 169 -7.03 -9.80 12.50
N GLY A 170 -6.71 -10.53 13.57
CA GLY A 170 -7.11 -10.17 14.94
C GLY A 170 -6.44 -8.89 15.47
N SER A 171 -5.36 -8.44 14.83
CA SER A 171 -4.49 -7.35 15.31
C SER A 171 -4.50 -6.11 14.42
N CYS A 172 -5.23 -6.10 13.29
CA CYS A 172 -5.28 -4.94 12.39
C CYS A 172 -6.66 -4.81 11.73
N ALA A 173 -6.89 -3.68 11.08
CA ALA A 173 -8.11 -3.38 10.35
C ALA A 173 -8.06 -3.79 8.88
N GLU A 174 -6.86 -3.80 8.28
CA GLU A 174 -6.66 -4.04 6.84
C GLU A 174 -5.28 -4.65 6.60
N PHE A 175 -5.15 -5.40 5.52
CA PHE A 175 -3.87 -5.79 4.94
C PHE A 175 -3.57 -4.96 3.69
N LEU A 176 -2.34 -4.45 3.59
CA LEU A 176 -1.76 -3.96 2.35
C LEU A 176 -0.80 -5.03 1.83
N VAL A 177 -0.94 -5.44 0.58
CA VAL A 177 -0.13 -6.53 0.01
C VAL A 177 0.51 -6.08 -1.29
N HIS A 178 1.82 -5.77 -1.25
CA HIS A 178 2.59 -5.49 -2.46
C HIS A 178 3.11 -6.81 -3.05
N ALA A 179 2.76 -7.07 -4.31
CA ALA A 179 3.37 -8.13 -5.10
C ALA A 179 4.73 -7.64 -5.63
N ALA A 180 5.79 -7.75 -4.82
CA ALA A 180 7.09 -7.15 -5.08
C ALA A 180 7.74 -7.59 -6.40
N ASP A 181 7.42 -8.80 -6.87
CA ASP A 181 7.96 -9.33 -8.12
C ASP A 181 7.43 -8.61 -9.38
N VAL A 182 6.29 -7.93 -9.29
CA VAL A 182 5.65 -7.20 -10.41
C VAL A 182 5.58 -5.69 -10.16
N GLU A 183 5.96 -5.20 -8.95
CA GLU A 183 5.85 -3.80 -8.56
C GLU A 183 6.68 -2.87 -9.45
N GLY A 184 6.05 -1.77 -9.90
CA GLY A 184 6.66 -0.74 -10.75
C GLY A 184 6.96 -1.17 -12.19
N LYS A 185 6.66 -2.42 -12.57
CA LYS A 185 6.98 -2.96 -13.90
C LYS A 185 5.90 -2.73 -14.96
N CYS A 186 4.68 -2.35 -14.57
CA CYS A 186 3.54 -2.16 -15.45
C CYS A 186 3.34 -3.35 -16.44
N ARG A 187 3.48 -4.59 -15.95
CA ARG A 187 3.39 -5.82 -16.76
C ARG A 187 2.20 -6.71 -16.42
N GLY A 188 1.30 -6.24 -15.60
CA GLY A 188 0.15 -6.97 -15.07
C GLY A 188 0.35 -7.40 -13.63
N MET A 189 -0.76 -7.69 -12.98
CA MET A 189 -0.85 -8.11 -11.58
C MET A 189 -0.48 -9.59 -11.41
N ASP A 190 -0.24 -10.02 -10.18
CA ASP A 190 -0.17 -11.45 -9.85
C ASP A 190 -1.59 -12.03 -9.75
N GLU A 191 -2.07 -12.59 -10.87
CA GLU A 191 -3.42 -13.12 -11.03
C GLU A 191 -3.72 -14.36 -10.15
N THR A 192 -2.70 -14.94 -9.53
CA THR A 192 -2.87 -16.05 -8.58
C THR A 192 -2.89 -15.58 -7.13
N LEU A 193 -2.22 -14.45 -6.82
CA LEU A 193 -2.25 -13.84 -5.50
C LEU A 193 -3.61 -13.18 -5.20
N LEU A 194 -4.20 -12.53 -6.20
CA LEU A 194 -5.49 -11.86 -6.05
C LEU A 194 -6.62 -12.77 -5.52
N PRO A 195 -6.95 -13.91 -6.17
CA PRO A 195 -7.97 -14.83 -5.65
C PRO A 195 -7.54 -15.46 -4.33
N PHE A 196 -6.24 -15.76 -4.12
CA PHE A 196 -5.76 -16.25 -2.83
C PHE A 196 -6.09 -15.28 -1.70
N LEU A 197 -5.84 -13.98 -1.87
CA LEU A 197 -6.17 -12.95 -0.88
C LEU A 197 -7.68 -12.84 -0.65
N ALA A 198 -8.46 -12.86 -1.73
CA ALA A 198 -9.91 -12.78 -1.66
C ALA A 198 -10.55 -13.97 -0.92
N ASP A 199 -10.00 -15.17 -1.10
CA ASP A 199 -10.56 -16.39 -0.51
C ASP A 199 -10.14 -16.60 0.95
N HIS A 200 -8.99 -16.04 1.36
CA HIS A 200 -8.40 -16.36 2.65
C HIS A 200 -8.23 -15.17 3.61
N SER A 201 -8.41 -13.93 3.16
CA SER A 201 -8.39 -12.80 4.09
C SER A 201 -9.75 -12.62 4.77
N PRO A 202 -9.81 -12.64 6.12
CA PRO A 202 -11.05 -12.37 6.85
C PRO A 202 -11.32 -10.87 7.04
N ILE A 203 -10.42 -9.99 6.60
CA ILE A 203 -10.51 -8.53 6.71
C ILE A 203 -10.22 -7.88 5.36
N PRO A 204 -10.53 -6.58 5.17
CA PRO A 204 -10.21 -5.85 3.95
C PRO A 204 -8.75 -6.00 3.52
N VAL A 205 -8.53 -6.05 2.21
CA VAL A 205 -7.20 -6.13 1.59
C VAL A 205 -7.10 -5.13 0.46
N THR A 206 -6.00 -4.38 0.44
CA THR A 206 -5.56 -3.61 -0.71
C THR A 206 -4.33 -4.28 -1.34
N TYR A 207 -4.45 -4.65 -2.59
CA TYR A 207 -3.36 -5.19 -3.41
C TYR A 207 -2.63 -4.06 -4.13
N ALA A 208 -1.31 -4.10 -4.17
CA ALA A 208 -0.46 -3.22 -4.96
C ALA A 208 0.54 -4.02 -5.79
N GLY A 209 0.80 -3.59 -7.01
CA GLY A 209 1.81 -4.16 -7.88
C GLY A 209 1.31 -4.51 -9.28
N GLY A 210 1.95 -3.93 -10.28
CA GLY A 210 1.81 -4.29 -11.67
C GLY A 210 0.54 -3.85 -12.41
N ALA A 211 -0.50 -3.37 -11.71
CA ALA A 211 -1.71 -2.85 -12.33
C ALA A 211 -1.40 -1.65 -13.25
N ARG A 212 -1.96 -1.64 -14.46
CA ARG A 212 -1.58 -0.71 -15.54
C ARG A 212 -2.75 -0.13 -16.32
N SER A 213 -3.96 -0.64 -16.14
CA SER A 213 -5.11 -0.26 -16.96
C SER A 213 -6.42 -0.43 -16.20
N LEU A 214 -7.50 0.18 -16.76
CA LEU A 214 -8.85 -0.07 -16.28
C LEU A 214 -9.26 -1.54 -16.46
N ALA A 215 -8.74 -2.21 -17.50
CA ALA A 215 -8.98 -3.63 -17.70
C ALA A 215 -8.38 -4.50 -16.59
N ASP A 216 -7.24 -4.08 -16.01
CA ASP A 216 -6.66 -4.78 -14.86
C ASP A 216 -7.55 -4.62 -13.61
N LEU A 217 -8.16 -3.45 -13.40
CA LEU A 217 -9.16 -3.27 -12.32
C LEU A 217 -10.39 -4.19 -12.52
N GLN A 218 -10.89 -4.27 -13.74
CA GLN A 218 -12.00 -5.17 -14.09
C GLN A 218 -11.61 -6.64 -13.88
N LEU A 219 -10.38 -7.00 -14.24
CA LEU A 219 -9.85 -8.34 -13.99
C LEU A 219 -9.77 -8.65 -12.50
N ALA A 220 -9.25 -7.72 -11.68
CA ALA A 220 -9.22 -7.87 -10.22
C ALA A 220 -10.64 -8.04 -9.65
N ASP A 221 -11.60 -7.23 -10.10
CA ASP A 221 -13.00 -7.34 -9.68
C ASP A 221 -13.59 -8.72 -10.01
N ASN A 222 -13.34 -9.21 -11.21
CA ASN A 222 -13.80 -10.54 -11.66
C ASN A 222 -13.16 -11.68 -10.86
N LEU A 223 -11.83 -11.61 -10.64
CA LEU A 223 -11.07 -12.65 -9.93
C LEU A 223 -11.40 -12.71 -8.42
N THR A 224 -11.77 -11.57 -7.84
CA THR A 224 -11.94 -11.46 -6.38
C THR A 224 -13.39 -11.29 -5.93
N GLY A 225 -14.32 -11.09 -6.88
CA GLY A 225 -15.71 -10.72 -6.58
C GLY A 225 -15.80 -9.38 -5.83
N GLY A 226 -14.85 -8.47 -6.07
CA GLY A 226 -14.78 -7.16 -5.44
C GLY A 226 -14.31 -7.15 -3.98
N ARG A 227 -13.70 -8.24 -3.50
CA ARG A 227 -13.23 -8.38 -2.11
C ARG A 227 -11.82 -7.82 -1.87
N VAL A 228 -11.08 -7.53 -2.93
CA VAL A 228 -9.72 -6.97 -2.87
C VAL A 228 -9.70 -5.64 -3.63
N ASP A 229 -9.27 -4.59 -2.97
CA ASP A 229 -9.03 -3.28 -3.60
C ASP A 229 -7.66 -3.26 -4.28
N VAL A 230 -7.45 -2.35 -5.22
CA VAL A 230 -6.21 -2.30 -6.02
C VAL A 230 -5.62 -0.90 -6.04
N THR A 231 -4.32 -0.81 -5.78
CA THR A 231 -3.53 0.40 -6.02
C THR A 231 -2.96 0.41 -7.44
N VAL A 232 -3.07 1.55 -8.10
CA VAL A 232 -2.40 1.85 -9.37
C VAL A 232 -1.45 3.03 -9.14
N GLY A 233 -0.17 2.84 -9.42
CA GLY A 233 0.88 3.85 -9.24
C GLY A 233 1.45 4.32 -10.58
N SER A 234 2.60 3.80 -10.97
CA SER A 234 3.41 4.23 -12.13
C SER A 234 2.66 4.26 -13.49
N ALA A 235 1.54 3.57 -13.61
CA ALA A 235 0.74 3.57 -14.83
C ALA A 235 -0.21 4.77 -14.96
N LEU A 236 -0.44 5.53 -13.86
CA LEU A 236 -1.33 6.69 -13.86
C LEU A 236 -0.75 7.88 -14.63
N ASP A 237 -1.59 8.57 -15.39
CA ASP A 237 -1.24 9.80 -16.12
C ASP A 237 -0.75 10.92 -15.19
N ILE A 238 -1.33 11.06 -13.99
CA ILE A 238 -0.90 12.04 -12.99
C ILE A 238 0.52 11.79 -12.46
N PHE A 239 1.09 10.61 -12.73
CA PHE A 239 2.47 10.23 -12.46
C PHE A 239 3.27 10.02 -13.77
N GLY A 240 2.87 10.66 -14.85
CA GLY A 240 3.55 10.54 -16.15
C GLY A 240 3.33 9.18 -16.85
N GLY A 241 2.53 8.30 -16.31
CA GLY A 241 2.19 7.01 -16.92
C GLY A 241 1.27 7.18 -18.13
N MET A 242 1.26 6.17 -19.01
CA MET A 242 0.39 6.14 -20.19
C MET A 242 -0.62 4.98 -20.14
N GLY A 243 -0.76 4.35 -18.98
CA GLY A 243 -1.58 3.14 -18.84
C GLY A 243 -3.06 3.42 -18.64
N VAL A 244 -3.38 4.34 -17.71
CA VAL A 244 -4.76 4.69 -17.38
C VAL A 244 -4.88 6.14 -16.92
N PRO A 245 -5.86 6.91 -17.45
CA PRO A 245 -6.18 8.22 -16.92
C PRO A 245 -6.71 8.12 -15.48
N TYR A 246 -6.22 8.97 -14.60
CA TYR A 246 -6.71 9.09 -13.23
C TYR A 246 -8.23 9.31 -13.18
N ALA A 247 -8.76 10.13 -14.07
CA ALA A 247 -10.19 10.42 -14.18
C ALA A 247 -11.04 9.17 -14.41
N ASP A 248 -10.54 8.18 -15.15
CA ASP A 248 -11.26 6.93 -15.41
C ASP A 248 -11.37 6.07 -14.13
N LEU A 249 -10.33 6.08 -13.29
CA LEU A 249 -10.36 5.38 -11.99
C LEU A 249 -11.27 6.09 -10.98
N VAL A 250 -11.35 7.40 -11.02
CA VAL A 250 -12.35 8.17 -10.24
C VAL A 250 -13.76 7.78 -10.68
N ILE A 251 -14.05 7.77 -11.98
CA ILE A 251 -15.33 7.34 -12.53
C ILE A 251 -15.62 5.88 -12.12
N TRP A 252 -14.64 5.00 -12.20
CA TRP A 252 -14.76 3.62 -11.78
C TRP A 252 -15.24 3.52 -10.31
N ASN A 253 -14.59 4.20 -9.39
CA ASN A 253 -14.95 4.17 -7.98
C ASN A 253 -16.36 4.71 -7.69
N HIS A 254 -16.83 5.66 -8.50
CA HIS A 254 -18.17 6.24 -8.35
C HIS A 254 -19.28 5.47 -9.07
N ARG A 255 -18.94 4.40 -9.82
CA ARG A 255 -19.94 3.52 -10.46
C ARG A 255 -20.62 2.55 -9.48
N ASP A 256 -20.09 2.41 -8.26
CA ASP A 256 -20.67 1.52 -7.27
C ASP A 256 -22.05 2.02 -6.86
N PRO A 257 -23.13 1.25 -7.12
CA PRO A 257 -24.49 1.63 -6.74
C PRO A 257 -24.66 1.91 -5.24
N SER A 258 -23.83 1.30 -4.38
CA SER A 258 -23.83 1.52 -2.94
C SER A 258 -23.33 2.92 -2.55
N LEU A 259 -22.65 3.65 -3.44
CA LEU A 259 -22.16 5.01 -3.25
C LEU A 259 -23.04 6.08 -3.90
N SER A 260 -24.01 5.66 -4.74
CA SER A 260 -24.93 6.57 -5.47
C SER A 260 -26.19 6.93 -4.67
N SER A 261 -26.33 6.40 -3.46
CA SER A 261 -27.51 6.58 -2.59
C SER A 261 -27.16 7.37 -1.33
N VAL A 262 -26.48 8.51 -1.48
CA VAL A 262 -26.36 9.53 -0.42
C VAL A 262 -26.69 10.89 -1.01
#